data_d2d43ab093e440fa25c83b17b449f945
#
_entry.id   d2d43ab093e440fa25c83b17b449f945
#
_cell.length_a   1.000
_cell.length_b   1.000
_cell.length_c   1.000
_cell.angle_alpha   90.00
_cell.angle_beta   90.00
_cell.angle_gamma   90.00
#
_symmetry.space_group_name_H-M   'P 1'
#
loop_
_entity.id
_entity.type
_entity.pdbx_description
1 polymer ?
#
loop_
_entity_poly.entity_id
_entity_poly.type
_entity_poly.pdbx_seq_one_letter_code
_entity_poly.pdbx_strand_id
1 'polypeptide(L)'
;REIGFYQHFSMDCPLNPPSFFGGVDVTGQKEFLILIEDLKTHRFPSQLESLAHADAVNAVAGLAKMHAHFWQHPMLDEPDKIHAFKDWAPIYEPSIAAGWPLFQQDFSDLIPDAMFPMYEPGNRSAAAIFEYFSDVRPKTLIHGDARIENICFDSAGVPRMYDWQLAAAGPGAYDLMYFFANSIEPAQLQEIGAELVSTYYSELIERGVQGYTREDLDGDLQLASCLLFGFSSMVGNFLANGGETERAIVATTTPRYWGTCQFFNVGEII
;
A
#
# COMPACT_ATOMS: atom_id res chain seq x y z
N ARG A 1 15.81 -3.14 5.58
CA ARG A 1 14.47 -2.62 5.96
C ARG A 1 13.65 -3.72 6.61
N GLU A 2 13.38 -4.81 5.94
CA GLU A 2 12.53 -5.89 6.45
C GLU A 2 13.06 -6.51 7.74
N ILE A 3 14.37 -6.77 7.86
CA ILE A 3 15.01 -7.22 9.11
C ILE A 3 14.74 -6.22 10.25
N GLY A 4 14.85 -4.91 9.97
CA GLY A 4 14.56 -3.86 10.95
C GLY A 4 13.11 -3.89 11.45
N PHE A 5 12.14 -4.07 10.55
CA PHE A 5 10.75 -4.28 10.96
C PHE A 5 10.60 -5.47 11.91
N TYR A 6 11.15 -6.63 11.55
CA TYR A 6 11.04 -7.82 12.39
C TYR A 6 11.72 -7.65 13.76
N GLN A 7 12.83 -6.92 13.82
CA GLN A 7 13.56 -6.69 15.07
C GLN A 7 12.88 -5.70 16.02
N HIS A 8 12.17 -4.70 15.48
CA HIS A 8 11.70 -3.56 16.26
C HIS A 8 10.18 -3.45 16.41
N PHE A 9 9.41 -4.00 15.46
CA PHE A 9 7.96 -3.78 15.39
C PHE A 9 7.14 -5.07 15.39
N SER A 10 7.67 -6.20 14.93
CA SER A 10 6.88 -7.39 14.64
C SER A 10 6.21 -8.01 15.87
N MET A 11 6.84 -7.95 17.05
CA MET A 11 6.30 -8.58 18.26
C MET A 11 5.00 -7.93 18.74
N ASP A 12 4.86 -6.62 18.54
CA ASP A 12 3.69 -5.85 18.97
C ASP A 12 2.74 -5.52 17.82
N CYS A 13 3.01 -6.03 16.60
CA CYS A 13 2.23 -5.73 15.42
C CYS A 13 0.91 -6.50 15.39
N PRO A 14 -0.26 -5.81 15.43
CA PRO A 14 -1.57 -6.46 15.43
C PRO A 14 -1.95 -7.23 14.15
N LEU A 15 -1.21 -7.04 13.06
CA LEU A 15 -1.38 -7.81 11.82
C LEU A 15 -0.70 -9.19 11.83
N ASN A 16 -0.23 -9.63 13.01
CA ASN A 16 0.33 -10.95 13.22
C ASN A 16 1.36 -11.37 12.14
N PRO A 17 2.43 -10.59 11.93
CA PRO A 17 3.46 -10.99 10.96
C PRO A 17 4.04 -12.36 11.31
N PRO A 18 4.67 -13.06 10.36
CA PRO A 18 5.35 -14.32 10.64
C PRO A 18 6.32 -14.18 11.80
N SER A 19 6.40 -15.20 12.67
CA SER A 19 7.40 -15.22 13.73
C SER A 19 8.81 -15.11 13.16
N PHE A 20 9.63 -14.23 13.72
CA PHE A 20 10.99 -13.98 13.27
C PHE A 20 12.00 -14.82 14.07
N PHE A 21 12.79 -15.63 13.39
CA PHE A 21 13.81 -16.47 14.02
C PHE A 21 15.23 -15.93 13.89
N GLY A 22 15.44 -15.00 12.96
CA GLY A 22 16.71 -14.32 12.76
C GLY A 22 16.87 -13.75 11.36
N GLY A 23 17.85 -12.85 11.21
CA GLY A 23 18.20 -12.28 9.91
C GLY A 23 19.61 -11.73 9.92
N VAL A 24 20.25 -11.74 8.76
CA VAL A 24 21.59 -11.20 8.53
C VAL A 24 21.55 -10.33 7.29
N ASP A 25 22.03 -9.09 7.44
CA ASP A 25 22.34 -8.21 6.33
C ASP A 25 23.85 -8.31 6.07
N VAL A 26 24.22 -8.79 4.89
CA VAL A 26 25.63 -8.91 4.51
C VAL A 26 26.08 -7.56 3.96
N THR A 27 26.60 -6.72 4.86
CA THR A 27 27.04 -5.36 4.57
C THR A 27 27.94 -5.31 3.35
N GLY A 28 27.53 -4.56 2.33
CA GLY A 28 28.30 -4.33 1.10
C GLY A 28 28.03 -5.30 -0.05
N GLN A 29 27.16 -6.30 0.10
CA GLN A 29 26.84 -7.29 -0.95
C GLN A 29 25.41 -7.24 -1.48
N LYS A 30 24.54 -6.34 -1.03
CA LYS A 30 23.10 -6.31 -1.37
C LYS A 30 22.38 -7.65 -1.14
N GLU A 31 22.96 -8.50 -0.30
CA GLU A 31 22.44 -9.81 0.04
C GLU A 31 21.98 -9.79 1.50
N PHE A 32 20.81 -10.35 1.76
CA PHE A 32 20.30 -10.53 3.10
C PHE A 32 19.65 -11.92 3.23
N LEU A 33 19.58 -12.40 4.45
CA LEU A 33 18.89 -13.62 4.80
C LEU A 33 17.90 -13.33 5.93
N ILE A 34 16.66 -13.76 5.76
CA ILE A 34 15.63 -13.74 6.80
C ILE A 34 15.14 -15.16 7.03
N LEU A 35 15.01 -15.53 8.29
CA LEU A 35 14.39 -16.78 8.73
C LEU A 35 13.11 -16.44 9.49
N ILE A 36 11.97 -16.79 8.90
CA ILE A 36 10.64 -16.53 9.43
C ILE A 36 9.79 -17.81 9.45
N GLU A 37 8.65 -17.75 10.12
CA GLU A 37 7.66 -18.81 10.19
C GLU A 37 7.18 -19.25 8.81
N ASP A 38 7.01 -20.56 8.60
CA ASP A 38 6.39 -21.13 7.41
C ASP A 38 4.86 -21.06 7.50
N LEU A 39 4.27 -20.24 6.64
CA LEU A 39 2.83 -19.99 6.60
C LEU A 39 2.04 -20.97 5.70
N LYS A 40 2.61 -22.11 5.33
CA LYS A 40 2.00 -23.07 4.37
C LYS A 40 0.60 -23.56 4.74
N THR A 41 0.19 -23.43 6.00
CA THR A 41 -1.16 -23.83 6.47
C THR A 41 -2.21 -22.73 6.27
N HIS A 42 -1.80 -21.55 5.82
CA HIS A 42 -2.68 -20.43 5.58
C HIS A 42 -3.20 -20.43 4.14
N ARG A 43 -4.30 -19.72 3.91
CA ARG A 43 -4.84 -19.50 2.58
C ARG A 43 -4.24 -18.22 1.99
N PHE A 44 -3.67 -18.33 0.81
CA PHE A 44 -3.06 -17.24 0.04
C PHE A 44 -3.99 -16.90 -1.13
N PRO A 45 -4.63 -15.72 -1.13
CA PRO A 45 -5.42 -15.30 -2.27
C PRO A 45 -4.51 -14.93 -3.46
N SER A 46 -5.05 -14.99 -4.67
CA SER A 46 -4.33 -14.65 -5.90
C SER A 46 -4.50 -13.16 -6.23
N GLN A 47 -3.43 -12.50 -6.66
CA GLN A 47 -3.49 -11.10 -7.14
C GLN A 47 -4.34 -10.96 -8.43
N LEU A 48 -4.52 -12.04 -9.17
CA LEU A 48 -5.36 -12.04 -10.37
C LEU A 48 -6.86 -12.08 -10.05
N GLU A 49 -7.23 -12.25 -8.78
CA GLU A 49 -8.60 -12.31 -8.30
C GLU A 49 -8.91 -11.11 -7.40
N SER A 50 -10.20 -10.76 -7.30
CA SER A 50 -10.65 -9.80 -6.29
C SER A 50 -10.77 -10.49 -4.94
N LEU A 51 -10.37 -9.80 -3.87
CA LEU A 51 -10.49 -10.33 -2.53
C LEU A 51 -11.98 -10.46 -2.14
N ALA A 52 -12.36 -11.57 -1.54
CA ALA A 52 -13.72 -11.77 -1.06
C ALA A 52 -14.12 -10.69 -0.03
N HIS A 53 -15.39 -10.27 -0.01
CA HIS A 53 -15.86 -9.18 0.85
C HIS A 53 -15.50 -9.39 2.33
N ALA A 54 -15.75 -10.56 2.89
CA ALA A 54 -15.41 -10.85 4.28
C ALA A 54 -13.91 -10.74 4.57
N ASP A 55 -13.06 -11.19 3.65
CA ASP A 55 -11.61 -11.07 3.76
C ASP A 55 -11.15 -9.62 3.66
N ALA A 56 -11.78 -8.82 2.77
CA ALA A 56 -11.51 -7.40 2.65
C ALA A 56 -11.84 -6.64 3.94
N VAL A 57 -12.98 -6.92 4.56
CA VAL A 57 -13.39 -6.34 5.87
C VAL A 57 -12.35 -6.71 6.95
N ASN A 58 -11.97 -8.00 7.04
CA ASN A 58 -10.99 -8.45 8.03
C ASN A 58 -9.61 -7.83 7.81
N ALA A 59 -9.16 -7.71 6.56
CA ALA A 59 -7.89 -7.09 6.21
C ALA A 59 -7.85 -5.60 6.58
N VAL A 60 -8.91 -4.86 6.22
CA VAL A 60 -9.05 -3.43 6.53
C VAL A 60 -9.12 -3.19 8.04
N ALA A 61 -9.87 -4.01 8.78
CA ALA A 61 -9.88 -3.94 10.24
C ALA A 61 -8.49 -4.26 10.82
N GLY A 62 -7.77 -5.22 10.24
CA GLY A 62 -6.39 -5.55 10.63
C GLY A 62 -5.42 -4.38 10.41
N LEU A 63 -5.47 -3.74 9.24
CA LEU A 63 -4.69 -2.52 8.94
C LEU A 63 -5.00 -1.40 9.94
N ALA A 64 -6.27 -1.13 10.18
CA ALA A 64 -6.69 -0.11 11.14
C ALA A 64 -6.19 -0.39 12.56
N LYS A 65 -6.21 -1.65 13.00
CA LYS A 65 -5.65 -2.08 14.30
C LYS A 65 -4.17 -1.78 14.41
N MET A 66 -3.41 -2.11 13.37
CA MET A 66 -1.98 -1.82 13.31
C MET A 66 -1.73 -0.31 13.31
N HIS A 67 -2.43 0.43 12.47
CA HIS A 67 -2.26 1.88 12.38
C HIS A 67 -2.62 2.58 13.69
N ALA A 68 -3.69 2.17 14.37
CA ALA A 68 -4.04 2.73 15.68
C ALA A 68 -3.00 2.41 16.76
N HIS A 69 -2.45 1.19 16.76
CA HIS A 69 -1.42 0.77 17.72
C HIS A 69 -0.14 1.60 17.61
N PHE A 70 0.29 1.88 16.38
CA PHE A 70 1.50 2.67 16.12
C PHE A 70 1.22 4.16 15.83
N TRP A 71 0.01 4.65 16.11
CA TRP A 71 -0.36 6.04 15.84
C TRP A 71 0.52 7.02 16.59
N GLN A 72 1.31 7.81 15.86
CA GLN A 72 2.29 8.75 16.42
C GLN A 72 3.24 8.13 17.47
N HIS A 73 3.54 6.83 17.29
CA HIS A 73 4.43 6.13 18.21
C HIS A 73 5.86 6.67 18.14
N PRO A 74 6.55 6.90 19.31
CA PRO A 74 7.89 7.51 19.32
C PRO A 74 8.95 6.79 18.49
N MET A 75 8.87 5.47 18.35
CA MET A 75 9.81 4.70 17.52
C MET A 75 9.76 5.07 16.03
N LEU A 76 8.68 5.71 15.56
CA LEU A 76 8.57 6.20 14.18
C LEU A 76 9.43 7.44 13.89
N ASP A 77 10.01 8.04 14.92
CA ASP A 77 10.97 9.15 14.82
C ASP A 77 12.43 8.69 14.81
N GLU A 78 12.68 7.38 14.91
CA GLU A 78 14.02 6.80 14.99
C GLU A 78 14.47 6.29 13.61
N PRO A 79 15.28 7.05 12.85
CA PRO A 79 15.64 6.72 11.46
C PRO A 79 16.47 5.43 11.33
N ASP A 80 17.11 5.01 12.42
CA ASP A 80 17.85 3.74 12.47
C ASP A 80 16.92 2.52 12.52
N LYS A 81 15.65 2.71 12.89
CA LYS A 81 14.64 1.64 13.02
C LYS A 81 13.68 1.59 11.85
N ILE A 82 13.26 2.76 11.34
CA ILE A 82 12.25 2.87 10.30
C ILE A 82 12.53 4.07 9.38
N HIS A 83 12.25 3.92 8.10
CA HIS A 83 12.35 5.01 7.13
C HIS A 83 11.13 5.92 7.19
N ALA A 84 11.33 7.20 6.90
CA ALA A 84 10.22 8.11 6.70
C ALA A 84 9.58 7.89 5.30
N PHE A 85 8.29 8.16 5.17
CA PHE A 85 7.57 8.00 3.91
C PHE A 85 8.17 8.84 2.77
N LYS A 86 8.64 10.05 3.06
CA LYS A 86 9.29 10.93 2.07
C LYS A 86 10.61 10.38 1.51
N ASP A 87 11.25 9.44 2.21
CA ASP A 87 12.50 8.82 1.73
C ASP A 87 12.28 7.95 0.48
N TRP A 88 11.03 7.73 0.09
CA TRP A 88 10.68 7.03 -1.15
C TRP A 88 10.72 7.93 -2.40
N ALA A 89 10.49 9.23 -2.24
CA ALA A 89 10.43 10.17 -3.36
C ALA A 89 11.64 10.08 -4.33
N PRO A 90 12.91 10.03 -3.85
CA PRO A 90 14.06 9.91 -4.72
C PRO A 90 14.14 8.61 -5.51
N ILE A 91 13.42 7.58 -5.09
CA ILE A 91 13.35 6.27 -5.78
C ILE A 91 12.19 6.28 -6.77
N TYR A 92 11.07 6.85 -6.38
CA TYR A 92 9.84 6.86 -7.18
C TYR A 92 9.96 7.74 -8.42
N GLU A 93 10.44 8.97 -8.29
CA GLU A 93 10.49 9.92 -9.41
C GLU A 93 11.27 9.41 -10.64
N PRO A 94 12.52 8.92 -10.49
CA PRO A 94 13.23 8.36 -11.63
C PRO A 94 12.56 7.13 -12.22
N SER A 95 11.93 6.30 -11.36
CA SER A 95 11.25 5.07 -11.79
C SER A 95 9.97 5.38 -12.57
N ILE A 96 9.23 6.41 -12.17
CA ILE A 96 8.07 6.93 -12.89
C ILE A 96 8.49 7.44 -14.26
N ALA A 97 9.50 8.30 -14.33
CA ALA A 97 9.97 8.89 -15.57
C ALA A 97 10.47 7.83 -16.57
N ALA A 98 11.18 6.82 -16.09
CA ALA A 98 11.70 5.73 -16.92
C ALA A 98 10.59 4.76 -17.39
N GLY A 99 9.59 4.49 -16.55
CA GLY A 99 8.54 3.51 -16.83
C GLY A 99 7.45 4.03 -17.76
N TRP A 100 7.17 5.33 -17.74
CA TRP A 100 6.04 5.91 -18.49
C TRP A 100 6.03 5.61 -20.00
N PRO A 101 7.11 5.78 -20.75
CA PRO A 101 7.13 5.46 -22.18
C PRO A 101 6.81 3.98 -22.47
N LEU A 102 7.28 3.09 -21.61
CA LEU A 102 7.06 1.65 -21.74
C LEU A 102 5.62 1.28 -21.43
N PHE A 103 5.05 1.88 -20.38
CA PHE A 103 3.64 1.70 -20.03
C PHE A 103 2.72 2.21 -21.14
N GLN A 104 2.98 3.38 -21.71
CA GLN A 104 2.20 3.92 -22.83
C GLN A 104 2.22 3.01 -24.06
N GLN A 105 3.37 2.41 -24.35
CA GLN A 105 3.54 1.53 -25.50
C GLN A 105 2.64 0.28 -25.41
N ASP A 106 2.56 -0.34 -24.23
CA ASP A 106 1.97 -1.68 -24.09
C ASP A 106 0.58 -1.67 -23.40
N PHE A 107 0.22 -0.60 -22.68
CA PHE A 107 -0.94 -0.58 -21.78
C PHE A 107 -1.77 0.72 -21.81
N SER A 108 -1.53 1.62 -22.77
CA SER A 108 -2.33 2.84 -22.90
C SER A 108 -3.84 2.55 -23.00
N ASP A 109 -4.22 1.45 -23.65
CA ASP A 109 -5.61 1.02 -23.83
C ASP A 109 -6.31 0.64 -22.50
N LEU A 110 -5.54 0.42 -21.42
CA LEU A 110 -6.08 0.14 -20.08
C LEU A 110 -6.41 1.42 -19.29
N ILE A 111 -6.00 2.58 -19.80
CA ILE A 111 -6.28 3.87 -19.14
C ILE A 111 -7.61 4.39 -19.70
N PRO A 112 -8.64 4.65 -18.86
CA PRO A 112 -9.86 5.30 -19.30
C PRO A 112 -9.56 6.67 -19.90
N ASP A 113 -10.18 7.02 -21.03
CA ASP A 113 -9.99 8.30 -21.72
C ASP A 113 -10.14 9.51 -20.79
N ALA A 114 -11.09 9.44 -19.85
CA ALA A 114 -11.34 10.50 -18.87
C ALA A 114 -10.16 10.70 -17.88
N MET A 115 -9.33 9.67 -17.66
CA MET A 115 -8.21 9.72 -16.71
C MET A 115 -6.89 10.12 -17.37
N PHE A 116 -6.77 9.90 -18.68
CA PHE A 116 -5.55 10.17 -19.43
C PHE A 116 -5.04 11.62 -19.31
N PRO A 117 -5.89 12.66 -19.36
CA PRO A 117 -5.44 14.05 -19.18
C PRO A 117 -4.89 14.36 -17.79
N MET A 118 -5.27 13.57 -16.78
CA MET A 118 -4.85 13.76 -15.38
C MET A 118 -3.45 13.16 -15.11
N TYR A 119 -2.98 12.32 -15.99
CA TYR A 119 -1.78 11.51 -15.77
C TYR A 119 -0.52 12.37 -15.50
N GLU A 120 -0.21 13.30 -16.37
CA GLU A 120 1.00 14.11 -16.25
C GLU A 120 1.01 15.00 -15.00
N PRO A 121 -0.07 15.72 -14.67
CA PRO A 121 -0.16 16.46 -13.40
C PRO A 121 -0.03 15.56 -12.16
N GLY A 122 -0.68 14.41 -12.14
CA GLY A 122 -0.60 13.45 -11.03
C GLY A 122 0.83 12.96 -10.77
N ASN A 123 1.59 12.66 -11.82
CA ASN A 123 3.00 12.26 -11.70
C ASN A 123 3.89 13.39 -11.16
N ARG A 124 3.68 14.60 -11.58
CA ARG A 124 4.45 15.76 -11.10
C ARG A 124 4.22 16.05 -9.62
N SER A 125 3.11 15.60 -9.06
CA SER A 125 2.76 15.83 -7.66
C SER A 125 3.30 14.79 -6.69
N ALA A 126 3.92 13.70 -7.16
CA ALA A 126 4.29 12.57 -6.32
C ALA A 126 5.23 12.96 -5.16
N ALA A 127 6.32 13.70 -5.44
CA ALA A 127 7.24 14.15 -4.39
C ALA A 127 6.57 15.06 -3.37
N ALA A 128 5.76 16.02 -3.84
CA ALA A 128 5.03 16.93 -2.96
C ALA A 128 4.04 16.17 -2.06
N ILE A 129 3.41 15.11 -2.56
CA ILE A 129 2.52 14.25 -1.77
C ILE A 129 3.30 13.50 -0.68
N PHE A 130 4.45 12.92 -1.01
CA PHE A 130 5.31 12.26 -0.03
C PHE A 130 5.78 13.21 1.07
N GLU A 131 6.20 14.43 0.72
CA GLU A 131 6.62 15.46 1.65
C GLU A 131 5.45 15.91 2.54
N TYR A 132 4.30 16.20 1.95
CA TYR A 132 3.10 16.62 2.69
C TYR A 132 2.70 15.60 3.76
N PHE A 133 2.60 14.32 3.38
CA PHE A 133 2.26 13.26 4.32
C PHE A 133 3.29 13.08 5.44
N SER A 134 4.57 13.28 5.14
CA SER A 134 5.62 13.14 6.16
C SER A 134 5.71 14.31 7.12
N ASP A 135 5.43 15.52 6.65
CA ASP A 135 5.70 16.74 7.41
C ASP A 135 4.43 17.35 8.03
N VAL A 136 3.25 17.09 7.47
CA VAL A 136 1.98 17.75 7.86
C VAL A 136 0.98 16.81 8.51
N ARG A 137 0.97 15.53 8.10
CA ARG A 137 -0.06 14.57 8.55
C ARG A 137 0.45 13.67 9.68
N PRO A 138 -0.46 13.15 10.54
CA PRO A 138 -0.08 12.18 11.54
C PRO A 138 0.44 10.90 10.87
N LYS A 139 1.51 10.35 11.44
CA LYS A 139 2.15 9.13 10.95
C LYS A 139 1.82 7.92 11.83
N THR A 140 1.86 6.78 11.20
CA THR A 140 1.83 5.47 11.85
C THR A 140 2.87 4.55 11.20
N LEU A 141 3.00 3.32 11.68
CA LEU A 141 3.69 2.28 10.94
C LEU A 141 2.81 1.87 9.76
N ILE A 142 3.32 2.00 8.54
CA ILE A 142 2.67 1.47 7.33
C ILE A 142 3.42 0.24 6.82
N HIS A 143 2.69 -0.68 6.20
CA HIS A 143 3.26 -1.83 5.50
C HIS A 143 4.02 -1.39 4.24
N GLY A 144 3.45 -0.43 3.53
CA GLY A 144 4.03 0.17 2.33
C GLY A 144 3.76 -0.60 1.04
N ASP A 145 3.45 -1.89 1.14
CA ASP A 145 3.03 -2.77 0.03
C ASP A 145 1.81 -3.61 0.44
N ALA A 146 0.80 -2.95 1.04
CA ALA A 146 -0.42 -3.58 1.54
C ALA A 146 -1.30 -4.05 0.37
N ARG A 147 -1.08 -5.27 -0.12
CA ARG A 147 -1.79 -5.85 -1.25
C ARG A 147 -2.14 -7.31 -1.02
N ILE A 148 -3.08 -7.81 -1.82
CA ILE A 148 -3.61 -9.16 -1.74
C ILE A 148 -2.50 -10.26 -1.74
N GLU A 149 -1.39 -10.07 -2.46
CA GLU A 149 -0.28 -11.02 -2.48
C GLU A 149 0.54 -11.05 -1.19
N ASN A 150 0.50 -9.99 -0.39
CA ASN A 150 1.26 -9.86 0.85
C ASN A 150 0.41 -10.15 2.09
N ILE A 151 -0.77 -10.74 1.89
CA ILE A 151 -1.69 -11.12 2.94
C ILE A 151 -2.08 -12.59 2.83
N CYS A 152 -2.16 -13.28 3.95
CA CYS A 152 -2.74 -14.60 4.03
C CYS A 152 -3.74 -14.66 5.19
N PHE A 153 -4.58 -15.67 5.19
CA PHE A 153 -5.64 -15.84 6.17
C PHE A 153 -5.52 -17.22 6.83
N ASP A 154 -5.69 -17.25 8.14
CA ASP A 154 -5.81 -18.52 8.85
C ASP A 154 -7.18 -19.18 8.60
N SER A 155 -7.43 -20.33 9.23
CA SER A 155 -8.70 -21.07 9.11
C SER A 155 -9.91 -20.33 9.70
N ALA A 156 -9.70 -19.31 10.54
CA ALA A 156 -10.74 -18.46 11.10
C ALA A 156 -10.94 -17.16 10.28
N GLY A 157 -10.18 -16.96 9.21
CA GLY A 157 -10.22 -15.75 8.38
C GLY A 157 -9.45 -14.57 8.99
N VAL A 158 -8.57 -14.83 9.97
CA VAL A 158 -7.73 -13.76 10.55
C VAL A 158 -6.61 -13.42 9.58
N PRO A 159 -6.44 -12.14 9.20
CA PRO A 159 -5.38 -11.73 8.29
C PRO A 159 -4.01 -11.74 8.97
N ARG A 160 -3.00 -12.12 8.21
CA ARG A 160 -1.58 -11.99 8.54
C ARG A 160 -0.86 -11.36 7.34
N MET A 161 -0.01 -10.37 7.58
CA MET A 161 0.78 -9.75 6.52
C MET A 161 2.25 -10.15 6.62
N TYR A 162 2.87 -10.30 5.46
CA TYR A 162 4.28 -10.65 5.27
C TYR A 162 4.88 -9.77 4.16
N ASP A 163 6.20 -9.86 3.93
CA ASP A 163 6.94 -8.98 2.99
C ASP A 163 6.95 -7.51 3.43
N TRP A 164 7.58 -7.25 4.56
CA TRP A 164 7.69 -5.92 5.19
C TRP A 164 8.86 -5.06 4.65
N GLN A 165 9.35 -5.37 3.45
CA GLN A 165 10.48 -4.68 2.85
C GLN A 165 10.26 -3.18 2.59
N LEU A 166 9.00 -2.76 2.47
CA LEU A 166 8.60 -1.36 2.27
C LEU A 166 8.00 -0.73 3.54
N ALA A 167 8.15 -1.35 4.71
CA ALA A 167 7.66 -0.76 5.94
C ALA A 167 8.27 0.63 6.18
N ALA A 168 7.43 1.60 6.57
CA ALA A 168 7.82 2.99 6.76
C ALA A 168 6.96 3.69 7.83
N ALA A 169 7.44 4.84 8.30
CA ALA A 169 6.65 5.80 9.07
C ALA A 169 5.89 6.70 8.09
N GLY A 170 4.59 6.52 7.95
CA GLY A 170 3.77 7.21 6.95
C GLY A 170 2.30 7.32 7.32
N PRO A 171 1.45 7.83 6.42
CA PRO A 171 0.03 7.96 6.65
C PRO A 171 -0.68 6.60 6.48
N GLY A 172 -1.53 6.22 7.43
CA GLY A 172 -2.31 4.97 7.31
C GLY A 172 -3.25 4.94 6.11
N ALA A 173 -3.69 6.11 5.64
CA ALA A 173 -4.48 6.25 4.42
C ALA A 173 -3.77 5.70 3.17
N TYR A 174 -2.42 5.76 3.12
CA TYR A 174 -1.64 5.18 2.03
C TYR A 174 -1.83 3.67 1.92
N ASP A 175 -1.69 2.93 3.02
CA ASP A 175 -1.87 1.48 3.01
C ASP A 175 -3.31 1.09 2.63
N LEU A 176 -4.30 1.83 3.13
CA LEU A 176 -5.71 1.57 2.82
C LEU A 176 -6.01 1.81 1.34
N MET A 177 -5.54 2.92 0.79
CA MET A 177 -5.65 3.23 -0.64
C MET A 177 -4.95 2.17 -1.49
N TYR A 178 -3.71 1.82 -1.13
CA TYR A 178 -2.91 0.84 -1.87
C TYR A 178 -3.53 -0.56 -1.81
N PHE A 179 -4.11 -0.93 -0.67
CA PHE A 179 -4.88 -2.16 -0.51
C PHE A 179 -6.08 -2.21 -1.48
N PHE A 180 -6.86 -1.13 -1.57
CA PHE A 180 -8.00 -1.08 -2.51
C PHE A 180 -7.52 -1.23 -3.95
N ALA A 181 -6.50 -0.48 -4.33
CA ALA A 181 -5.97 -0.44 -5.68
C ALA A 181 -5.32 -1.77 -6.13
N ASN A 182 -4.90 -2.62 -5.21
CA ASN A 182 -4.21 -3.87 -5.54
C ASN A 182 -4.98 -5.14 -5.14
N SER A 183 -6.16 -5.00 -4.50
CA SER A 183 -6.85 -6.17 -3.92
C SER A 183 -8.32 -6.27 -4.30
N ILE A 184 -8.95 -5.21 -4.80
CA ILE A 184 -10.39 -5.13 -5.01
C ILE A 184 -10.70 -4.69 -6.44
N GLU A 185 -11.57 -5.44 -7.13
CA GLU A 185 -12.03 -5.06 -8.47
C GLU A 185 -12.87 -3.77 -8.43
N PRO A 186 -12.80 -2.91 -9.47
CA PRO A 186 -13.49 -1.61 -9.49
C PRO A 186 -14.99 -1.70 -9.19
N ALA A 187 -15.69 -2.67 -9.78
CA ALA A 187 -17.13 -2.84 -9.54
C ALA A 187 -17.43 -3.18 -8.08
N GLN A 188 -16.66 -4.09 -7.49
CA GLN A 188 -16.79 -4.44 -6.08
C GLN A 188 -16.43 -3.27 -5.16
N LEU A 189 -15.40 -2.47 -5.51
CA LEU A 189 -15.04 -1.28 -4.73
C LEU A 189 -16.18 -0.26 -4.69
N GLN A 190 -16.93 -0.08 -5.78
CA GLN A 190 -18.12 0.77 -5.78
C GLN A 190 -19.22 0.26 -4.84
N GLU A 191 -19.34 -1.06 -4.66
CA GLU A 191 -20.36 -1.67 -3.82
C GLU A 191 -20.00 -1.63 -2.33
N ILE A 192 -18.75 -1.98 -1.97
CA ILE A 192 -18.35 -2.18 -0.57
C ILE A 192 -17.36 -1.12 -0.05
N GLY A 193 -16.80 -0.26 -0.90
CA GLY A 193 -15.72 0.65 -0.53
C GLY A 193 -16.10 1.61 0.60
N ALA A 194 -17.33 2.14 0.61
CA ALA A 194 -17.80 3.02 1.68
C ALA A 194 -17.90 2.29 3.04
N GLU A 195 -18.31 1.02 3.05
CA GLU A 195 -18.28 0.16 4.23
C GLU A 195 -16.85 -0.05 4.72
N LEU A 196 -15.92 -0.36 3.82
CA LEU A 196 -14.52 -0.60 4.18
C LEU A 196 -13.84 0.64 4.77
N VAL A 197 -14.05 1.83 4.18
CA VAL A 197 -13.54 3.10 4.75
C VAL A 197 -14.16 3.38 6.11
N SER A 198 -15.46 3.09 6.29
CA SER A 198 -16.13 3.27 7.57
C SER A 198 -15.62 2.28 8.64
N THR A 199 -15.36 1.02 8.25
CA THR A 199 -14.77 0.01 9.13
C THR A 199 -13.37 0.45 9.59
N TYR A 200 -12.52 0.90 8.65
CA TYR A 200 -11.20 1.41 8.98
C TYR A 200 -11.25 2.58 9.97
N TYR A 201 -12.07 3.58 9.68
CA TYR A 201 -12.20 4.76 10.55
C TYR A 201 -12.73 4.40 11.94
N SER A 202 -13.78 3.58 12.02
CA SER A 202 -14.35 3.15 13.30
C SER A 202 -13.33 2.42 14.17
N GLU A 203 -12.55 1.50 13.60
CA GLU A 203 -11.49 0.78 14.32
C GLU A 203 -10.40 1.73 14.84
N LEU A 204 -10.02 2.77 14.07
CA LEU A 204 -9.08 3.79 14.55
C LEU A 204 -9.60 4.50 15.79
N ILE A 205 -10.85 4.99 15.75
CA ILE A 205 -11.47 5.76 16.84
C ILE A 205 -11.71 4.89 18.07
N GLU A 206 -12.23 3.67 17.90
CA GLU A 206 -12.46 2.73 18.99
C GLU A 206 -11.16 2.35 19.73
N ARG A 207 -10.01 2.42 19.05
CA ARG A 207 -8.68 2.19 19.63
C ARG A 207 -7.99 3.43 20.16
N GLY A 208 -8.71 4.56 20.21
CA GLY A 208 -8.27 5.77 20.90
C GLY A 208 -7.51 6.77 20.04
N VAL A 209 -7.49 6.64 18.71
CA VAL A 209 -6.95 7.69 17.84
C VAL A 209 -7.78 8.95 18.00
N GLN A 210 -7.11 10.08 18.27
CA GLN A 210 -7.73 11.39 18.50
C GLN A 210 -7.18 12.42 17.52
N GLY A 211 -7.98 13.46 17.24
CA GLY A 211 -7.54 14.57 16.38
C GLY A 211 -7.41 14.24 14.91
N TYR A 212 -7.97 13.10 14.48
CA TYR A 212 -8.07 12.67 13.09
C TYR A 212 -9.52 12.40 12.76
N THR A 213 -10.13 13.25 11.94
CA THR A 213 -11.55 13.18 11.62
C THR A 213 -11.82 12.27 10.42
N ARG A 214 -13.08 11.94 10.17
CA ARG A 214 -13.46 11.22 8.95
C ARG A 214 -13.16 12.05 7.70
N GLU A 215 -13.33 13.35 7.76
CA GLU A 215 -13.00 14.27 6.66
C GLU A 215 -11.49 14.30 6.39
N ASP A 216 -10.65 14.25 7.44
CA ASP A 216 -9.20 14.07 7.28
C ASP A 216 -8.85 12.79 6.53
N LEU A 217 -9.47 11.66 6.91
CA LEU A 217 -9.24 10.38 6.24
C LEU A 217 -9.68 10.43 4.79
N ASP A 218 -10.87 10.96 4.50
CA ASP A 218 -11.40 11.04 3.13
C ASP A 218 -10.49 11.90 2.24
N GLY A 219 -10.01 13.05 2.74
CA GLY A 219 -9.03 13.90 2.05
C GLY A 219 -7.67 13.22 1.84
N ASP A 220 -7.18 12.51 2.86
CA ASP A 220 -5.92 11.77 2.77
C ASP A 220 -6.01 10.61 1.76
N LEU A 221 -7.13 9.89 1.70
CA LEU A 221 -7.37 8.83 0.72
C LEU A 221 -7.42 9.39 -0.71
N GLN A 222 -8.11 10.51 -0.90
CA GLN A 222 -8.16 11.20 -2.20
C GLN A 222 -6.76 11.62 -2.65
N LEU A 223 -6.00 12.28 -1.76
CA LEU A 223 -4.63 12.72 -2.06
C LEU A 223 -3.66 11.55 -2.28
N ALA A 224 -3.72 10.51 -1.45
CA ALA A 224 -2.90 9.31 -1.62
C ALA A 224 -3.17 8.62 -2.97
N SER A 225 -4.43 8.64 -3.43
CA SER A 225 -4.81 8.03 -4.71
C SER A 225 -4.16 8.70 -5.92
N CYS A 226 -3.70 9.95 -5.80
CA CYS A 226 -2.91 10.61 -6.85
C CYS A 226 -1.57 9.88 -7.13
N LEU A 227 -1.02 9.15 -6.16
CA LEU A 227 0.21 8.37 -6.34
C LEU A 227 0.02 7.19 -7.32
N LEU A 228 -1.23 6.72 -7.53
CA LEU A 228 -1.53 5.62 -8.45
C LEU A 228 -1.19 5.96 -9.91
N PHE A 229 -1.21 7.23 -10.29
CA PHE A 229 -0.74 7.68 -11.61
C PHE A 229 0.76 7.36 -11.79
N GLY A 230 1.57 7.61 -10.75
CA GLY A 230 2.99 7.26 -10.74
C GLY A 230 3.23 5.76 -10.74
N PHE A 231 2.46 5.01 -9.97
CA PHE A 231 2.61 3.55 -9.88
C PHE A 231 2.34 2.86 -11.23
N SER A 232 1.35 3.32 -11.98
CA SER A 232 1.10 2.82 -13.34
C SER A 232 2.31 2.98 -14.24
N SER A 233 3.02 4.11 -14.13
CA SER A 233 4.28 4.32 -14.88
C SER A 233 5.39 3.40 -14.45
N MET A 234 5.59 3.28 -13.13
CA MET A 234 6.67 2.43 -12.60
C MET A 234 6.53 0.99 -13.04
N VAL A 235 5.30 0.51 -13.17
CA VAL A 235 4.98 -0.82 -13.68
C VAL A 235 5.56 -1.05 -15.09
N GLY A 236 5.64 -0.04 -15.94
CA GLY A 236 6.30 -0.15 -17.24
C GLY A 236 7.74 -0.67 -17.15
N ASN A 237 8.49 -0.32 -16.09
CA ASN A 237 9.84 -0.84 -15.88
C ASN A 237 9.87 -2.34 -15.58
N PHE A 238 8.90 -2.86 -14.85
CA PHE A 238 8.78 -4.29 -14.59
C PHE A 238 8.47 -5.07 -15.87
N LEU A 239 7.74 -4.44 -16.79
CA LEU A 239 7.32 -5.06 -18.04
C LEU A 239 8.39 -5.11 -19.11
N ALA A 240 9.36 -4.22 -19.08
CA ALA A 240 10.46 -4.22 -20.03
C ALA A 240 11.22 -5.55 -20.06
N ASN A 241 11.20 -6.30 -18.94
CA ASN A 241 11.84 -7.60 -18.77
C ASN A 241 10.88 -8.70 -18.28
N GLY A 242 9.57 -8.41 -18.19
CA GLY A 242 8.57 -9.31 -17.64
C GLY A 242 8.03 -10.32 -18.66
N GLY A 243 7.65 -11.51 -18.18
CA GLY A 243 6.97 -12.55 -18.93
C GLY A 243 5.44 -12.37 -18.97
N GLU A 244 4.75 -13.45 -19.32
CA GLU A 244 3.26 -13.46 -19.41
C GLU A 244 2.59 -13.21 -18.04
N THR A 245 3.19 -13.70 -16.97
CA THR A 245 2.67 -13.53 -15.61
C THR A 245 2.67 -12.08 -15.18
N GLU A 246 3.79 -11.36 -15.38
CA GLU A 246 3.92 -9.95 -15.05
C GLU A 246 2.95 -9.09 -15.88
N ARG A 247 2.78 -9.40 -17.16
CA ARG A 247 1.80 -8.74 -18.02
C ARG A 247 0.36 -8.98 -17.55
N ALA A 248 0.01 -10.18 -17.12
CA ALA A 248 -1.30 -10.49 -16.55
C ALA A 248 -1.57 -9.71 -15.25
N ILE A 249 -0.57 -9.58 -14.38
CA ILE A 249 -0.66 -8.78 -13.15
C ILE A 249 -0.97 -7.32 -13.49
N VAL A 250 -0.24 -6.74 -14.44
CA VAL A 250 -0.46 -5.34 -14.84
C VAL A 250 -1.82 -5.13 -15.47
N ALA A 251 -2.24 -6.05 -16.36
CA ALA A 251 -3.56 -5.98 -16.98
C ALA A 251 -4.70 -6.05 -15.93
N THR A 252 -4.47 -6.74 -14.82
CA THR A 252 -5.43 -6.85 -13.72
C THR A 252 -5.37 -5.63 -12.78
N THR A 253 -4.18 -5.14 -12.42
CA THR A 253 -4.03 -4.07 -11.43
C THR A 253 -4.30 -2.68 -12.00
N THR A 254 -3.98 -2.42 -13.27
CA THR A 254 -4.19 -1.10 -13.89
C THR A 254 -5.65 -0.63 -13.81
N PRO A 255 -6.66 -1.43 -14.18
CA PRO A 255 -8.06 -1.04 -14.01
C PRO A 255 -8.45 -0.76 -12.56
N ARG A 256 -7.86 -1.47 -11.59
CA ARG A 256 -8.09 -1.25 -10.16
C ARG A 256 -7.53 0.11 -9.70
N TYR A 257 -6.37 0.53 -10.22
CA TYR A 257 -5.80 1.85 -9.93
C TYR A 257 -6.76 2.96 -10.35
N TRP A 258 -7.26 2.90 -11.59
CA TRP A 258 -8.20 3.89 -12.08
C TRP A 258 -9.55 3.82 -11.37
N GLY A 259 -10.03 2.63 -11.07
CA GLY A 259 -11.25 2.44 -10.27
C GLY A 259 -11.12 3.05 -8.87
N THR A 260 -9.96 2.96 -8.25
CA THR A 260 -9.67 3.59 -6.96
C THR A 260 -9.61 5.11 -7.07
N CYS A 261 -8.94 5.65 -8.12
CA CYS A 261 -8.94 7.09 -8.40
C CYS A 261 -10.36 7.65 -8.61
N GLN A 262 -11.20 6.92 -9.33
CA GLN A 262 -12.61 7.29 -9.55
C GLN A 262 -13.42 7.24 -8.25
N PHE A 263 -13.25 6.19 -7.46
CA PHE A 263 -13.96 6.02 -6.19
C PHE A 263 -13.66 7.18 -5.21
N PHE A 264 -12.43 7.65 -5.16
CA PHE A 264 -12.01 8.78 -4.32
C PHE A 264 -12.08 10.15 -5.01
N ASN A 265 -12.72 10.28 -6.16
CA ASN A 265 -12.91 11.54 -6.88
C ASN A 265 -11.61 12.33 -7.09
N VAL A 266 -10.53 11.68 -7.46
CA VAL A 266 -9.21 12.31 -7.66
C VAL A 266 -9.27 13.47 -8.67
N GLY A 267 -10.14 13.39 -9.68
CA GLY A 267 -10.34 14.45 -10.67
C GLY A 267 -10.81 15.79 -10.11
N GLU A 268 -11.24 15.87 -8.86
CA GLU A 268 -11.65 17.11 -8.21
C GLU A 268 -10.48 17.93 -7.63
N ILE A 269 -9.30 17.30 -7.46
CA ILE A 269 -8.13 17.93 -6.81
C ILE A 269 -6.90 18.07 -7.72
N ILE A 270 -6.96 17.53 -8.96
CA ILE A 270 -5.88 17.61 -9.97
C ILE A 270 -6.23 18.70 -11.04
#